data_e9d27e597e1b0f4204e941ea1c4d6d5c
#
_entry.id   e9d27e597e1b0f4204e941ea1c4d6d5c
#
_cell.length_a   1.000
_cell.length_b   1.000
_cell.length_c   1.000
_cell.angle_alpha   90.00
_cell.angle_beta   90.00
_cell.angle_gamma   90.00
#
_symmetry.space_group_name_H-M   'P 1'
#
loop_
_entity.id
_entity.type
_entity.pdbx_description
1 polymer ?
#
loop_
_entity_poly.entity_id
_entity_poly.type
_entity_poly.pdbx_seq_one_letter_code
_entity_poly.pdbx_strand_id
1 'polypeptide(L)'
;DTFTWKEEVLLPDGKKIIVERSVERGGRHEIGQEPPIKEQRVTFNLPRTNETITWEDKFTEDVGSANFLPMLLGVREDSAYLVVHPMGSLSYVKWGSPNPPYVVFKYQNKKWNRITLHELPMELTRPNLIFPSPDHEAKKAGQSVVSAEVIKRLYDGYRQPEYKIIVRTPV
;
A
#
# COMPACT_ATOMS: atom_id res chain seq x y z
N ASP A 1 -12.73 15.52 -3.13
CA ASP A 1 -11.48 16.20 -2.76
C ASP A 1 -10.37 15.21 -2.52
N THR A 2 -9.15 15.62 -2.84
CA THR A 2 -7.97 14.78 -2.67
C THR A 2 -7.21 15.21 -1.42
N PHE A 3 -6.88 14.24 -0.57
CA PHE A 3 -6.03 14.46 0.58
C PHE A 3 -4.65 13.89 0.30
N THR A 4 -3.61 14.70 0.48
CA THR A 4 -2.21 14.34 0.25
C THR A 4 -1.43 14.45 1.55
N TRP A 5 -0.54 13.51 1.80
CA TRP A 5 0.33 13.51 2.98
C TRP A 5 1.66 12.83 2.66
N LYS A 6 2.59 12.93 3.59
CA LYS A 6 3.87 12.25 3.52
C LYS A 6 3.99 11.27 4.67
N GLU A 7 4.60 10.13 4.39
CA GLU A 7 4.92 9.15 5.43
C GLU A 7 6.36 8.67 5.27
N GLU A 8 6.97 8.37 6.40
CA GLU A 8 8.35 7.90 6.48
C GLU A 8 8.35 6.38 6.47
N VAL A 9 8.93 5.81 5.44
CA VAL A 9 8.92 4.36 5.20
C VAL A 9 10.26 3.77 5.61
N LEU A 10 10.22 2.85 6.56
CA LEU A 10 11.40 2.13 7.05
C LEU A 10 11.68 0.93 6.13
N LEU A 11 12.85 0.91 5.52
CA LEU A 11 13.30 -0.18 4.66
C LEU A 11 14.04 -1.25 5.48
N PRO A 12 14.14 -2.50 4.95
CA PRO A 12 14.78 -3.60 5.69
C PRO A 12 16.23 -3.33 6.12
N ASP A 13 16.96 -2.50 5.39
CA ASP A 13 18.34 -2.15 5.73
C ASP A 13 18.45 -1.05 6.80
N GLY A 14 17.32 -0.59 7.34
CA GLY A 14 17.26 0.46 8.34
C GLY A 14 17.20 1.87 7.79
N LYS A 15 17.35 2.05 6.49
CA LYS A 15 17.18 3.36 5.85
C LYS A 15 15.72 3.74 5.81
N LYS A 16 15.46 5.04 5.81
CA LYS A 16 14.11 5.59 5.72
C LYS A 16 13.99 6.43 4.47
N ILE A 17 12.88 6.30 3.77
CA ILE A 17 12.57 7.16 2.62
C ILE A 17 11.23 7.85 2.87
N ILE A 18 11.07 9.01 2.24
CA ILE A 18 9.80 9.75 2.31
C ILE A 18 8.95 9.33 1.13
N VAL A 19 7.73 8.93 1.44
CA VAL A 19 6.72 8.55 0.44
C VAL A 19 5.60 9.57 0.50
N GLU A 20 5.20 10.09 -0.65
CA GLU A 20 4.03 10.94 -0.76
C GLU A 20 2.85 10.09 -1.21
N ARG A 21 1.73 10.25 -0.50
CA ARG A 21 0.50 9.54 -0.82
C ARG A 21 -0.65 10.51 -1.03
N SER A 22 -1.58 10.11 -1.89
CA SER A 22 -2.83 10.85 -2.07
C SER A 22 -4.00 9.89 -2.16
N VAL A 23 -5.14 10.31 -1.62
CA VAL A 23 -6.39 9.57 -1.63
C VAL A 23 -7.51 10.51 -2.00
N GLU A 24 -8.30 10.12 -3.00
CA GLU A 24 -9.58 10.76 -3.32
C GLU A 24 -10.67 9.79 -2.92
N ARG A 25 -11.63 10.27 -2.11
CA ARG A 25 -12.79 9.48 -1.68
C ARG A 25 -13.96 9.70 -2.63
N GLY A 26 -14.72 8.65 -2.89
CA GLY A 26 -15.87 8.67 -3.80
C GLY A 26 -16.15 7.26 -4.32
N GLY A 27 -16.96 7.18 -5.38
CA GLY A 27 -17.29 5.90 -5.96
C GLY A 27 -18.59 5.32 -5.41
N ARG A 28 -18.81 4.02 -5.65
CA ARG A 28 -20.05 3.34 -5.29
C ARG A 28 -20.14 3.10 -3.79
N HIS A 29 -21.19 3.63 -3.16
CA HIS A 29 -21.44 3.43 -1.74
C HIS A 29 -22.93 3.64 -1.45
N GLU A 30 -23.39 3.13 -0.31
CA GLU A 30 -24.76 3.31 0.14
C GLU A 30 -24.93 4.64 0.88
N ILE A 31 -26.16 5.11 0.93
CA ILE A 31 -26.52 6.33 1.65
C ILE A 31 -26.15 6.16 3.13
N GLY A 32 -25.45 7.15 3.69
CA GLY A 32 -25.01 7.13 5.09
C GLY A 32 -23.69 6.42 5.33
N GLN A 33 -23.16 5.72 4.34
CA GLN A 33 -21.83 5.13 4.44
C GLN A 33 -20.77 6.13 3.95
N GLU A 34 -19.59 6.04 4.55
CA GLU A 34 -18.46 6.80 4.05
C GLU A 34 -18.08 6.30 2.66
N PRO A 35 -17.82 7.23 1.71
CA PRO A 35 -17.33 6.82 0.38
C PRO A 35 -16.02 6.06 0.49
N PRO A 36 -15.82 5.03 -0.33
CA PRO A 36 -14.55 4.31 -0.38
C PRO A 36 -13.44 5.20 -0.97
N ILE A 37 -12.22 4.69 -0.96
CA ILE A 37 -11.14 5.28 -1.73
C ILE A 37 -11.50 5.07 -3.21
N LYS A 38 -11.64 6.18 -3.93
CA LYS A 38 -11.94 6.14 -5.36
C LYS A 38 -10.67 6.00 -6.18
N GLU A 39 -9.66 6.81 -5.85
CA GLU A 39 -8.35 6.78 -6.50
C GLU A 39 -7.28 7.05 -5.46
N GLN A 40 -6.09 6.53 -5.70
CA GLN A 40 -4.96 6.77 -4.82
C GLN A 40 -3.63 6.67 -5.55
N ARG A 41 -2.60 7.27 -4.95
CA ARG A 41 -1.23 7.27 -5.48
C ARG A 41 -0.24 7.06 -4.35
N VAL A 42 0.87 6.43 -4.72
CA VAL A 42 2.07 6.29 -3.89
C VAL A 42 3.24 6.77 -4.74
N THR A 43 3.95 7.80 -4.28
CA THR A 43 5.06 8.40 -5.02
C THR A 43 6.31 8.45 -4.15
N PHE A 44 7.44 8.03 -4.70
CA PHE A 44 8.71 8.00 -3.98
C PHE A 44 9.87 8.08 -4.97
N ASN A 45 11.08 8.35 -4.45
CA ASN A 45 12.29 8.30 -5.25
C ASN A 45 13.08 7.05 -4.92
N LEU A 46 13.60 6.38 -5.94
CA LEU A 46 14.55 5.29 -5.72
C LEU A 46 15.83 5.86 -5.09
N PRO A 47 16.28 5.33 -3.94
CA PRO A 47 17.44 5.89 -3.25
C PRO A 47 18.72 5.92 -4.10
N ARG A 48 18.93 4.90 -4.92
CA ARG A 48 20.16 4.78 -5.71
C ARG A 48 20.20 5.71 -6.90
N THR A 49 19.13 5.81 -7.66
CA THR A 49 19.09 6.55 -8.92
C THR A 49 18.40 7.90 -8.80
N ASN A 50 17.69 8.13 -7.69
CA ASN A 50 16.82 9.27 -7.47
C ASN A 50 15.70 9.38 -8.51
N GLU A 51 15.37 8.30 -9.20
CA GLU A 51 14.25 8.25 -10.13
C GLU A 51 12.94 8.37 -9.34
N THR A 52 12.04 9.24 -9.80
CA THR A 52 10.71 9.39 -9.19
C THR A 52 9.77 8.34 -9.77
N ILE A 53 9.17 7.55 -8.89
CA ILE A 53 8.26 6.47 -9.24
C ILE A 53 6.90 6.75 -8.64
N THR A 54 5.85 6.54 -9.43
CA THR A 54 4.47 6.63 -8.96
C THR A 54 3.74 5.33 -9.25
N TRP A 55 3.03 4.82 -8.23
CA TRP A 55 2.07 3.74 -8.38
C TRP A 55 0.67 4.34 -8.23
N GLU A 56 -0.21 4.02 -9.18
CA GLU A 56 -1.58 4.54 -9.19
C GLU A 56 -2.57 3.40 -9.10
N ASP A 57 -3.65 3.61 -8.34
CA ASP A 57 -4.78 2.71 -8.24
C ASP A 57 -6.03 3.53 -8.53
N LYS A 58 -6.53 3.35 -9.74
CA LYS A 58 -7.65 4.15 -10.27
C LYS A 58 -8.97 3.43 -10.09
N PHE A 59 -10.03 4.21 -10.02
CA PHE A 59 -11.40 3.70 -10.05
C PHE A 59 -11.61 2.76 -11.23
N THR A 60 -12.27 1.63 -10.99
CA THR A 60 -12.73 0.74 -12.05
C THR A 60 -14.20 0.39 -11.83
N GLU A 61 -14.95 0.33 -12.93
CA GLU A 61 -16.40 0.10 -12.88
C GLU A 61 -16.75 -1.23 -12.24
N ASP A 62 -15.96 -2.27 -12.49
CA ASP A 62 -16.20 -3.61 -11.97
C ASP A 62 -16.13 -3.68 -10.45
N VAL A 63 -15.27 -2.89 -9.84
CA VAL A 63 -15.13 -2.82 -8.37
C VAL A 63 -15.97 -1.69 -7.79
N GLY A 64 -16.11 -0.59 -8.52
CA GLY A 64 -16.85 0.60 -8.07
C GLY A 64 -16.05 1.47 -7.10
N SER A 65 -14.75 1.30 -7.07
CA SER A 65 -13.80 2.04 -6.24
C SER A 65 -12.39 1.80 -6.76
N ALA A 66 -11.38 2.29 -6.06
CA ALA A 66 -10.01 1.79 -6.20
C ALA A 66 -9.96 0.31 -5.80
N ASN A 67 -8.89 -0.37 -6.12
CA ASN A 67 -8.81 -1.83 -5.98
C ASN A 67 -8.03 -2.31 -4.76
N PHE A 68 -7.13 -1.49 -4.21
CA PHE A 68 -6.12 -1.99 -3.28
C PHE A 68 -5.88 -1.10 -2.07
N LEU A 69 -5.34 -1.73 -1.02
CA LEU A 69 -4.83 -1.06 0.16
C LEU A 69 -3.34 -1.39 0.29
N PRO A 70 -2.45 -0.42 0.01
CA PRO A 70 -1.01 -0.65 0.11
C PRO A 70 -0.56 -0.96 1.53
N MET A 71 0.34 -1.92 1.68
CA MET A 71 0.86 -2.39 2.96
C MET A 71 2.37 -2.25 3.09
N LEU A 72 3.12 -2.59 2.03
CA LEU A 72 4.58 -2.65 2.13
C LEU A 72 5.22 -2.16 0.84
N LEU A 73 6.19 -1.27 1.00
CA LEU A 73 7.07 -0.84 -0.07
C LEU A 73 8.48 -1.31 0.22
N GLY A 74 9.08 -2.03 -0.74
CA GLY A 74 10.48 -2.40 -0.69
C GLY A 74 11.21 -1.83 -1.91
N VAL A 75 12.49 -1.55 -1.74
CA VAL A 75 13.33 -1.09 -2.85
C VAL A 75 14.60 -1.93 -2.90
N ARG A 76 15.04 -2.23 -4.10
CA ARG A 76 16.27 -2.97 -4.37
C ARG A 76 16.92 -2.38 -5.61
N GLU A 77 18.09 -1.77 -5.43
CA GLU A 77 18.83 -1.19 -6.54
C GLU A 77 17.95 -0.29 -7.42
N ASP A 78 17.61 -0.73 -8.63
CA ASP A 78 16.81 -0.01 -9.61
C ASP A 78 15.37 -0.53 -9.73
N SER A 79 14.94 -1.37 -8.79
CA SER A 79 13.59 -1.92 -8.76
C SER A 79 12.89 -1.63 -7.44
N ALA A 80 11.58 -1.74 -7.44
CA ALA A 80 10.76 -1.59 -6.24
C ALA A 80 9.68 -2.65 -6.21
N TYR A 81 9.21 -2.95 -5.00
CA TYR A 81 8.14 -3.93 -4.77
C TYR A 81 7.05 -3.27 -3.94
N LEU A 82 5.81 -3.53 -4.29
CA LEU A 82 4.66 -3.05 -3.54
C LEU A 82 3.74 -4.22 -3.24
N VAL A 83 3.49 -4.46 -1.95
CA VAL A 83 2.51 -5.46 -1.50
C VAL A 83 1.25 -4.73 -1.13
N VAL A 84 0.13 -5.17 -1.70
CA VAL A 84 -1.17 -4.56 -1.47
C VAL A 84 -2.19 -5.64 -1.10
N HIS A 85 -3.21 -5.23 -0.35
CA HIS A 85 -4.35 -6.07 -0.01
C HIS A 85 -5.54 -5.66 -0.89
N PRO A 86 -6.28 -6.61 -1.50
CA PRO A 86 -7.50 -6.25 -2.22
C PRO A 86 -8.50 -5.53 -1.31
N MET A 87 -9.10 -4.47 -1.84
CA MET A 87 -10.08 -3.66 -1.12
C MET A 87 -11.48 -4.22 -1.33
N GLY A 88 -12.00 -4.96 -0.36
CA GLY A 88 -13.33 -5.53 -0.41
C GLY A 88 -13.44 -6.79 -1.28
N SER A 89 -14.64 -7.38 -1.27
CA SER A 89 -14.87 -8.68 -1.89
C SER A 89 -14.81 -8.68 -3.41
N LEU A 90 -15.29 -7.60 -4.05
CA LEU A 90 -15.26 -7.51 -5.51
C LEU A 90 -13.82 -7.44 -6.03
N SER A 91 -12.98 -6.64 -5.39
CA SER A 91 -11.57 -6.58 -5.73
C SER A 91 -10.87 -7.91 -5.45
N TYR A 92 -11.16 -8.52 -4.31
CA TYR A 92 -10.58 -9.81 -3.94
C TYR A 92 -10.81 -10.86 -5.04
N VAL A 93 -12.06 -11.00 -5.49
CA VAL A 93 -12.41 -11.96 -6.56
C VAL A 93 -11.78 -11.56 -7.88
N LYS A 94 -11.83 -10.28 -8.23
CA LYS A 94 -11.23 -9.76 -9.47
C LYS A 94 -9.75 -10.15 -9.60
N TRP A 95 -9.00 -10.09 -8.50
CA TRP A 95 -7.56 -10.34 -8.49
C TRP A 95 -7.21 -11.80 -8.19
N GLY A 96 -8.19 -12.71 -8.28
CA GLY A 96 -7.98 -14.15 -8.25
C GLY A 96 -8.13 -14.80 -6.90
N SER A 97 -8.81 -14.15 -5.96
CA SER A 97 -9.02 -14.66 -4.59
C SER A 97 -7.71 -15.16 -3.96
N PRO A 98 -6.68 -14.29 -3.90
CA PRO A 98 -5.37 -14.74 -3.43
C PRO A 98 -5.39 -15.15 -1.96
N ASN A 99 -4.68 -16.23 -1.64
CA ASN A 99 -4.49 -16.68 -0.26
C ASN A 99 -3.03 -17.11 -0.07
N PRO A 100 -2.21 -16.38 0.70
CA PRO A 100 -2.57 -15.19 1.52
C PRO A 100 -3.12 -14.04 0.69
N PRO A 101 -3.88 -13.13 1.32
CA PRO A 101 -4.67 -12.13 0.59
C PRO A 101 -3.85 -10.92 0.10
N TYR A 102 -2.80 -11.18 -0.64
CA TYR A 102 -1.94 -10.13 -1.18
C TYR A 102 -1.89 -10.17 -2.69
N VAL A 103 -1.72 -8.98 -3.28
CA VAL A 103 -1.31 -8.82 -4.67
C VAL A 103 0.04 -8.09 -4.62
N VAL A 104 1.00 -8.57 -5.38
CA VAL A 104 2.36 -8.04 -5.35
C VAL A 104 2.70 -7.46 -6.71
N PHE A 105 3.22 -6.23 -6.68
CA PHE A 105 3.69 -5.55 -7.89
C PHE A 105 5.19 -5.30 -7.80
N LYS A 106 5.87 -5.41 -8.93
CA LYS A 106 7.28 -5.06 -9.06
C LYS A 106 7.44 -3.97 -10.10
N TYR A 107 8.16 -2.92 -9.75
CA TYR A 107 8.57 -1.87 -10.68
C TYR A 107 9.93 -2.24 -11.26
N GLN A 108 9.97 -2.40 -12.56
CA GLN A 108 11.18 -2.70 -13.31
C GLN A 108 10.97 -2.27 -14.76
N ASN A 109 12.00 -1.76 -15.38
CA ASN A 109 11.93 -1.31 -16.78
C ASN A 109 10.81 -0.29 -17.01
N LYS A 110 10.73 0.69 -16.09
CA LYS A 110 9.81 1.85 -16.18
C LYS A 110 8.33 1.51 -16.06
N LYS A 111 7.99 0.33 -15.54
CA LYS A 111 6.58 -0.03 -15.35
C LYS A 111 6.37 -0.97 -14.16
N TRP A 112 5.14 -0.97 -13.66
CA TRP A 112 4.70 -1.90 -12.64
C TRP A 112 4.08 -3.14 -13.28
N ASN A 113 4.50 -4.33 -12.82
CA ASN A 113 3.93 -5.59 -13.24
C ASN A 113 3.59 -6.42 -12.02
N ARG A 114 2.48 -7.15 -12.11
CA ARG A 114 2.12 -8.10 -11.06
C ARG A 114 3.09 -9.27 -11.10
N ILE A 115 3.57 -9.66 -9.91
CA ILE A 115 4.39 -10.86 -9.71
C ILE A 115 3.70 -11.76 -8.69
N THR A 116 4.20 -12.98 -8.53
CA THR A 116 3.70 -13.89 -7.51
C THR A 116 4.28 -13.51 -6.14
N LEU A 117 3.58 -13.87 -5.07
CA LEU A 117 4.10 -13.70 -3.72
C LEU A 117 5.44 -14.43 -3.55
N HIS A 118 5.59 -15.58 -4.23
CA HIS A 118 6.82 -16.36 -4.20
C HIS A 118 8.03 -15.58 -4.71
N GLU A 119 7.82 -14.66 -5.63
CA GLU A 119 8.88 -13.83 -6.21
C GLU A 119 9.25 -12.60 -5.34
N LEU A 120 8.47 -12.33 -4.30
CA LEU A 120 8.79 -11.24 -3.37
C LEU A 120 10.01 -11.61 -2.53
N PRO A 121 11.06 -10.76 -2.47
CA PRO A 121 12.23 -11.04 -1.62
C PRO A 121 11.85 -11.33 -0.17
N MET A 122 12.51 -12.32 0.42
CA MET A 122 12.18 -12.82 1.77
C MET A 122 12.38 -11.80 2.87
N GLU A 123 13.31 -10.86 2.69
CA GLU A 123 13.54 -9.78 3.66
C GLU A 123 12.39 -8.77 3.70
N LEU A 124 11.51 -8.74 2.69
CA LEU A 124 10.35 -7.86 2.68
C LEU A 124 9.21 -8.53 3.46
N THR A 125 9.24 -8.37 4.77
CA THR A 125 8.36 -9.07 5.70
C THR A 125 7.49 -8.12 6.52
N ARG A 126 8.00 -6.93 6.87
CA ARG A 126 7.29 -6.01 7.76
C ARG A 126 6.58 -4.92 6.98
N PRO A 127 5.24 -4.88 7.03
CA PRO A 127 4.47 -3.77 6.46
C PRO A 127 4.99 -2.44 6.98
N ASN A 128 5.07 -1.45 6.09
CA ASN A 128 5.65 -0.16 6.40
C ASN A 128 4.91 1.04 5.80
N LEU A 129 3.75 0.81 5.20
CA LEU A 129 2.86 1.86 4.71
C LEU A 129 1.61 1.91 5.56
N ILE A 130 1.05 3.10 5.77
CA ILE A 130 -0.19 3.24 6.55
C ILE A 130 -1.32 2.44 5.89
N PHE A 131 -2.03 1.65 6.69
CA PHE A 131 -3.06 0.71 6.29
C PHE A 131 -4.08 0.55 7.43
N PRO A 132 -5.37 0.31 7.22
CA PRO A 132 -6.08 0.19 5.93
C PRO A 132 -6.78 1.50 5.49
N SER A 133 -6.94 2.47 6.37
CA SER A 133 -7.54 3.77 6.06
C SER A 133 -6.46 4.85 6.16
N PRO A 134 -5.60 4.95 5.15
CA PRO A 134 -4.36 5.69 5.29
C PRO A 134 -4.55 7.20 5.47
N ASP A 135 -5.54 7.78 4.79
CA ASP A 135 -5.85 9.21 4.92
C ASP A 135 -6.37 9.56 6.32
N HIS A 136 -7.22 8.72 6.90
CA HIS A 136 -7.75 8.93 8.26
C HIS A 136 -6.64 8.84 9.29
N GLU A 137 -5.79 7.85 9.19
CA GLU A 137 -4.67 7.69 10.11
C GLU A 137 -3.64 8.80 9.97
N ALA A 138 -3.37 9.27 8.75
CA ALA A 138 -2.48 10.38 8.52
C ALA A 138 -3.01 11.67 9.14
N LYS A 139 -4.31 11.94 8.98
CA LYS A 139 -4.96 13.09 9.60
C LYS A 139 -4.90 13.01 11.13
N LYS A 140 -5.17 11.84 11.68
CA LYS A 140 -5.15 11.59 13.11
C LYS A 140 -3.76 11.77 13.71
N ALA A 141 -2.72 11.35 13.00
CA ALA A 141 -1.34 11.50 13.44
C ALA A 141 -0.92 12.97 13.55
N GLY A 142 -1.44 13.83 12.68
CA GLY A 142 -1.20 15.27 12.75
C GLY A 142 0.25 15.68 12.55
N GLN A 143 1.06 14.85 11.91
CA GLN A 143 2.47 15.13 11.65
C GLN A 143 2.65 15.57 10.18
N SER A 144 3.59 16.47 9.94
CA SER A 144 3.92 16.90 8.56
C SER A 144 4.46 15.74 7.73
N VAL A 145 5.19 14.83 8.37
CA VAL A 145 5.58 13.52 7.84
C VAL A 145 5.22 12.51 8.92
N VAL A 146 4.36 11.56 8.58
CA VAL A 146 3.97 10.52 9.55
C VAL A 146 5.18 9.60 9.75
N SER A 147 5.65 9.50 11.00
CA SER A 147 6.90 8.78 11.29
C SER A 147 6.76 7.27 11.14
N ALA A 148 7.87 6.61 10.85
CA ALA A 148 7.93 5.15 10.78
C ALA A 148 7.49 4.51 12.09
N GLU A 149 7.74 5.16 13.23
CA GLU A 149 7.34 4.66 14.56
C GLU A 149 5.84 4.67 14.75
N VAL A 150 5.16 5.73 14.27
CA VAL A 150 3.69 5.80 14.29
C VAL A 150 3.11 4.67 13.44
N ILE A 151 3.66 4.46 12.24
CA ILE A 151 3.20 3.40 11.34
C ILE A 151 3.41 2.02 11.99
N LYS A 152 4.57 1.79 12.60
CA LYS A 152 4.85 0.54 13.30
C LYS A 152 3.82 0.28 14.40
N ARG A 153 3.48 1.29 15.19
CA ARG A 153 2.48 1.15 16.26
C ARG A 153 1.11 0.79 15.72
N LEU A 154 0.72 1.32 14.55
CA LEU A 154 -0.54 0.94 13.92
C LEU A 154 -0.56 -0.57 13.63
N TYR A 155 0.50 -1.09 13.02
CA TYR A 155 0.58 -2.52 12.72
C TYR A 155 0.65 -3.38 13.97
N ASP A 156 1.32 -2.94 15.02
CA ASP A 156 1.38 -3.67 16.29
C ASP A 156 -0.01 -3.85 16.90
N GLY A 157 -0.96 -2.98 16.58
CA GLY A 157 -2.34 -3.04 17.07
C GLY A 157 -3.25 -4.00 16.31
N TYR A 158 -2.83 -4.54 15.18
CA TYR A 158 -3.68 -5.46 14.40
C TYR A 158 -3.57 -6.87 14.94
N ARG A 159 -4.67 -7.62 14.84
CA ARG A 159 -4.75 -8.98 15.38
C ARG A 159 -4.50 -10.05 14.33
N GLN A 160 -4.92 -9.80 13.09
CA GLN A 160 -4.78 -10.76 12.01
C GLN A 160 -3.31 -10.91 11.63
N PRO A 161 -2.78 -12.15 11.61
CA PRO A 161 -1.37 -12.37 11.26
C PRO A 161 -0.99 -11.79 9.89
N GLU A 162 -1.89 -11.92 8.90
CA GLU A 162 -1.67 -11.44 7.55
C GLU A 162 -1.57 -9.91 7.44
N TYR A 163 -1.99 -9.17 8.49
CA TYR A 163 -1.85 -7.71 8.55
C TYR A 163 -0.62 -7.28 9.33
N LYS A 164 -0.11 -8.14 10.22
CA LYS A 164 1.04 -7.79 11.05
C LYS A 164 2.38 -8.00 10.35
N ILE A 165 2.46 -9.07 9.57
CA ILE A 165 3.61 -9.39 8.74
C ILE A 165 3.12 -9.93 7.41
N ILE A 166 3.98 -9.95 6.42
CA ILE A 166 3.68 -10.62 5.16
C ILE A 166 3.85 -12.13 5.38
N VAL A 167 2.73 -12.83 5.49
CA VAL A 167 2.74 -14.28 5.63
C VAL A 167 2.94 -14.92 4.24
N ARG A 168 3.60 -16.08 4.21
CA ARG A 168 4.00 -16.72 2.95
C ARG A 168 3.20 -17.99 2.66
N THR A 169 2.38 -18.43 3.59
CA THR A 169 1.53 -19.61 3.45
C THR A 169 0.07 -19.21 3.58
N PRO A 170 -0.87 -20.00 3.01
CA PRO A 170 -2.30 -19.69 3.12
C PRO A 170 -2.76 -19.49 4.56
N VAL A 171 -3.71 -18.61 4.70
CA VAL A 171 -4.37 -18.32 5.99
C VAL A 171 -5.73 -18.94 6.08
#